data_b6545e3e06dda81d0ed2ce301ebdcc60
#
_entry.id   b6545e3e06dda81d0ed2ce301ebdcc60
#
_cell.length_a   1.000
_cell.length_b   1.000
_cell.length_c   1.000
_cell.angle_alpha   90.00
_cell.angle_beta   90.00
_cell.angle_gamma   90.00
#
_symmetry.space_group_name_H-M   'P 1'
#
loop_
_entity.id
_entity.type
_entity.pdbx_description
1 polymer ?
#
loop_
_entity_poly.entity_id
_entity_poly.type
_entity_poly.pdbx_seq_one_letter_code
_entity_poly.pdbx_strand_id
1 'polypeptide(L)'
;MEIINTMGGTLTYEDGRHRYEWNGAKVPLTVSAVSGGYPLNFGIAAGWAAKMIRQNLVESDIPTSWDGPDAKQAWAKDICGEPNRSTLRAAAIGTEVHRFIEDMAHGLEPDLSDDENVAKCQKRLGEWFTENIDEVLHIERRLYSPKWGIAGTVDMVARLRNGRVHVIDWKGVTDLSASLKSGHVGQLAAYRSMLQEAGETIHGTTLVRFSRASGVIDPVSFSDEDYANDLAAFEAALVLARYQPRPQVF
;
A
#
# COMPACT_ATOMS: atom_id res chain seq x y z
N MET A 1 21.55 -3.30 -3.35
CA MET A 1 20.89 -4.51 -3.89
C MET A 1 20.95 -5.56 -2.79
N GLU A 2 19.80 -5.96 -2.32
CA GLU A 2 19.67 -7.00 -1.29
C GLU A 2 19.49 -8.35 -1.95
N ILE A 3 20.12 -9.40 -1.41
CA ILE A 3 20.05 -10.77 -1.92
C ILE A 3 19.37 -11.62 -0.86
N ILE A 4 18.25 -12.24 -1.22
CA ILE A 4 17.45 -13.10 -0.34
C ILE A 4 17.43 -14.50 -0.95
N ASN A 5 18.04 -15.45 -0.26
CA ASN A 5 17.97 -16.85 -0.65
C ASN A 5 16.67 -17.45 -0.14
N THR A 6 15.85 -17.99 -1.03
CA THR A 6 14.60 -18.68 -0.71
C THR A 6 14.68 -20.14 -1.15
N MET A 7 13.74 -20.97 -0.67
CA MET A 7 13.62 -22.35 -1.16
C MET A 7 13.31 -22.33 -2.67
N GLY A 8 14.29 -22.69 -3.50
CA GLY A 8 14.16 -22.79 -4.96
C GLY A 8 14.86 -21.72 -5.78
N GLY A 9 15.47 -20.69 -5.16
CA GLY A 9 16.20 -19.67 -5.91
C GLY A 9 16.60 -18.44 -5.12
N THR A 10 17.13 -17.47 -5.83
CA THR A 10 17.63 -16.20 -5.27
C THR A 10 16.75 -15.06 -5.72
N LEU A 11 16.12 -14.37 -4.77
CA LEU A 11 15.42 -13.09 -5.00
C LEU A 11 16.39 -11.94 -4.74
N THR A 12 16.49 -11.01 -5.67
CA THR A 12 17.22 -9.76 -5.47
C THR A 12 16.26 -8.58 -5.53
N TYR A 13 16.57 -7.54 -4.76
CA TYR A 13 15.77 -6.31 -4.70
C TYR A 13 16.66 -5.07 -4.79
N GLU A 14 16.27 -4.15 -5.68
CA GLU A 14 16.90 -2.83 -5.86
C GLU A 14 15.95 -1.75 -5.31
N ASP A 15 16.26 -1.24 -4.13
CA ASP A 15 15.38 -0.34 -3.36
C ASP A 15 15.02 0.94 -4.12
N GLY A 16 16.00 1.67 -4.64
CA GLY A 16 15.78 2.93 -5.36
C GLY A 16 14.91 2.84 -6.62
N ARG A 17 14.69 1.64 -7.14
CA ARG A 17 13.87 1.36 -8.34
C ARG A 17 12.67 0.48 -8.04
N HIS A 18 12.49 -0.01 -6.80
CA HIS A 18 11.47 -0.98 -6.40
C HIS A 18 11.43 -2.19 -7.37
N ARG A 19 12.61 -2.71 -7.72
CA ARG A 19 12.77 -3.72 -8.76
C ARG A 19 13.15 -5.06 -8.13
N TYR A 20 12.39 -6.09 -8.47
CA TYR A 20 12.66 -7.47 -8.09
C TYR A 20 13.23 -8.25 -9.26
N GLU A 21 14.20 -9.14 -8.97
CA GLU A 21 14.70 -10.14 -9.92
C GLU A 21 14.71 -11.51 -9.23
N TRP A 22 14.27 -12.53 -9.95
CA TRP A 22 14.30 -13.93 -9.52
C TRP A 22 15.30 -14.70 -10.37
N ASN A 23 16.34 -15.27 -9.74
CA ASN A 23 17.44 -15.95 -10.42
C ASN A 23 18.03 -15.12 -11.58
N GLY A 24 18.18 -13.80 -11.39
CA GLY A 24 18.71 -12.87 -12.38
C GLY A 24 17.70 -12.43 -13.46
N ALA A 25 16.48 -12.94 -13.45
CA ALA A 25 15.44 -12.51 -14.36
C ALA A 25 14.50 -11.48 -13.69
N LYS A 26 14.17 -10.39 -14.40
CA LYS A 26 13.25 -9.37 -13.89
C LYS A 26 11.88 -9.99 -13.59
N VAL A 27 11.35 -9.75 -12.39
CA VAL A 27 9.97 -10.07 -12.03
C VAL A 27 9.05 -8.99 -12.62
N PRO A 28 8.14 -9.34 -13.55
CA PRO A 28 7.38 -8.33 -14.30
C PRO A 28 6.24 -7.70 -13.50
N LEU A 29 5.72 -8.40 -12.50
CA LEU A 29 4.57 -7.96 -11.70
C LEU A 29 4.86 -8.08 -10.21
N THR A 30 4.33 -7.12 -9.45
CA THR A 30 4.36 -7.15 -7.97
C THR A 30 2.96 -7.34 -7.41
N VAL A 31 2.88 -7.78 -6.15
CA VAL A 31 1.59 -7.91 -5.44
C VAL A 31 0.83 -6.57 -5.46
N SER A 32 1.51 -5.46 -5.16
CA SER A 32 0.89 -4.12 -5.16
C SER A 32 0.45 -3.65 -6.54
N ALA A 33 1.17 -4.01 -7.62
CA ALA A 33 0.75 -3.69 -8.99
C ALA A 33 -0.52 -4.45 -9.39
N VAL A 34 -0.63 -5.73 -9.02
CA VAL A 34 -1.82 -6.54 -9.26
C VAL A 34 -3.01 -6.00 -8.47
N SER A 35 -2.84 -5.77 -7.17
CA SER A 35 -3.92 -5.30 -6.29
C SER A 35 -4.33 -3.85 -6.56
N GLY A 36 -3.42 -3.00 -7.04
CA GLY A 36 -3.73 -1.63 -7.48
C GLY A 36 -4.50 -1.57 -8.80
N GLY A 37 -4.41 -2.61 -9.61
CA GLY A 37 -5.03 -2.72 -10.94
C GLY A 37 -6.44 -3.30 -10.96
N TYR A 38 -7.11 -3.48 -9.82
CA TYR A 38 -8.48 -3.99 -9.81
C TYR A 38 -9.41 -3.16 -10.69
N PRO A 39 -10.20 -3.78 -11.60
CA PRO A 39 -11.01 -3.08 -12.60
C PRO A 39 -11.99 -2.06 -12.03
N LEU A 40 -12.45 -2.26 -10.80
CA LEU A 40 -13.39 -1.38 -10.10
C LEU A 40 -12.80 -0.02 -9.70
N ASN A 41 -11.48 0.16 -9.77
CA ASN A 41 -10.80 1.37 -9.30
C ASN A 41 -10.71 2.49 -10.36
N PHE A 42 -10.84 2.19 -11.64
CA PHE A 42 -10.63 3.19 -12.73
C PHE A 42 -11.63 4.34 -12.70
N GLY A 43 -12.91 4.06 -12.56
CA GLY A 43 -13.95 5.11 -12.48
C GLY A 43 -13.86 5.94 -11.21
N ILE A 44 -13.49 5.31 -10.09
CA ILE A 44 -13.32 5.96 -8.79
C ILE A 44 -12.14 6.93 -8.83
N ALA A 45 -11.01 6.53 -9.43
CA ALA A 45 -9.81 7.37 -9.54
C ALA A 45 -10.08 8.62 -10.39
N ALA A 46 -10.78 8.49 -11.52
CA ALA A 46 -11.15 9.62 -12.37
C ALA A 46 -12.10 10.60 -11.65
N GLY A 47 -13.11 10.10 -10.97
CA GLY A 47 -14.05 10.90 -10.17
C GLY A 47 -13.36 11.65 -9.03
N TRP A 48 -12.42 10.97 -8.34
CA TRP A 48 -11.61 11.58 -7.29
C TRP A 48 -10.71 12.71 -7.85
N ALA A 49 -10.02 12.48 -8.95
CA ALA A 49 -9.18 13.49 -9.58
C ALA A 49 -9.99 14.74 -10.00
N ALA A 50 -11.15 14.53 -10.62
CA ALA A 50 -12.06 15.61 -10.99
C ALA A 50 -12.55 16.42 -9.76
N LYS A 51 -12.82 15.73 -8.64
CA LYS A 51 -13.18 16.38 -7.37
C LYS A 51 -12.03 17.25 -6.86
N MET A 52 -10.80 16.75 -6.85
CA MET A 52 -9.62 17.50 -6.38
C MET A 52 -9.36 18.75 -7.23
N ILE A 53 -9.43 18.61 -8.55
CA ILE A 53 -9.29 19.75 -9.46
C ILE A 53 -10.37 20.81 -9.20
N ARG A 54 -11.63 20.39 -9.02
CA ARG A 54 -12.74 21.31 -8.73
C ARG A 54 -12.54 22.02 -7.41
N GLN A 55 -12.14 21.33 -6.37
CA GLN A 55 -11.88 21.93 -5.06
C GLN A 55 -10.76 22.96 -5.15
N ASN A 56 -9.63 22.61 -5.76
CA ASN A 56 -8.51 23.51 -5.95
C ASN A 56 -8.91 24.76 -6.77
N LEU A 57 -9.75 24.58 -7.79
CA LEU A 57 -10.27 25.69 -8.60
C LEU A 57 -11.14 26.66 -7.77
N VAL A 58 -11.97 26.12 -6.87
CA VAL A 58 -12.85 26.94 -5.99
C VAL A 58 -12.06 27.68 -4.92
N GLU A 59 -11.00 27.07 -4.41
CA GLU A 59 -10.15 27.62 -3.36
C GLU A 59 -9.07 28.58 -3.89
N SER A 60 -8.83 28.59 -5.21
CA SER A 60 -7.80 29.41 -5.85
C SER A 60 -8.35 30.76 -6.29
N ASP A 61 -7.51 31.79 -6.17
CA ASP A 61 -7.79 33.09 -6.79
C ASP A 61 -7.75 32.96 -8.32
N ILE A 62 -8.86 33.26 -8.98
CA ILE A 62 -8.94 33.25 -10.44
C ILE A 62 -8.41 34.59 -10.97
N PRO A 63 -7.28 34.60 -11.70
CA PRO A 63 -6.73 35.84 -12.22
C PRO A 63 -7.77 36.55 -13.15
N THR A 64 -7.92 37.85 -12.96
CA THR A 64 -8.81 38.69 -13.80
C THR A 64 -8.13 39.10 -15.11
N SER A 65 -6.80 38.98 -15.21
CA SER A 65 -5.98 39.25 -16.39
C SER A 65 -4.82 38.25 -16.45
N TRP A 66 -4.22 38.09 -17.63
CA TRP A 66 -3.10 37.20 -17.89
C TRP A 66 -1.96 37.93 -18.57
N ASP A 67 -0.72 37.69 -18.07
CA ASP A 67 0.50 38.18 -18.73
C ASP A 67 0.89 37.26 -19.91
N GLY A 68 0.00 37.13 -20.87
CA GLY A 68 0.17 36.30 -22.04
C GLY A 68 -0.36 34.85 -21.93
N PRO A 69 -0.27 34.07 -23.02
CA PRO A 69 -0.80 32.71 -23.10
C PRO A 69 -0.07 31.74 -22.16
N ASP A 70 1.23 31.93 -21.90
CA ASP A 70 2.03 31.09 -21.07
C ASP A 70 1.62 31.17 -19.58
N ALA A 71 1.26 32.36 -19.09
CA ALA A 71 0.77 32.56 -17.72
C ALA A 71 -0.55 31.83 -17.50
N LYS A 72 -1.48 31.89 -18.47
CA LYS A 72 -2.74 31.14 -18.41
C LYS A 72 -2.53 29.64 -18.41
N GLN A 73 -1.62 29.14 -19.23
CA GLN A 73 -1.29 27.72 -19.31
C GLN A 73 -0.62 27.22 -18.01
N ALA A 74 0.30 28.01 -17.44
CA ALA A 74 0.95 27.68 -16.18
C ALA A 74 -0.06 27.58 -15.02
N TRP A 75 -0.99 28.53 -14.91
CA TRP A 75 -2.06 28.49 -13.93
C TRP A 75 -2.97 27.27 -14.11
N ALA A 76 -3.40 26.98 -15.33
CA ALA A 76 -4.24 25.81 -15.61
C ALA A 76 -3.53 24.51 -15.25
N LYS A 77 -2.23 24.41 -15.55
CA LYS A 77 -1.39 23.26 -15.17
C LYS A 77 -1.27 23.10 -13.65
N ASP A 78 -1.14 24.23 -12.92
CA ASP A 78 -1.10 24.20 -11.46
C ASP A 78 -2.42 23.71 -10.87
N ILE A 79 -3.57 24.25 -11.31
CA ILE A 79 -4.90 23.79 -10.90
C ILE A 79 -5.08 22.29 -11.14
N CYS A 80 -4.74 21.82 -12.36
CA CYS A 80 -4.86 20.40 -12.73
C CYS A 80 -3.83 19.49 -12.03
N GLY A 81 -2.77 20.06 -11.47
CA GLY A 81 -1.72 19.33 -10.78
C GLY A 81 -2.09 18.83 -9.37
N GLU A 82 -3.18 19.31 -8.77
CA GLU A 82 -3.56 18.98 -7.38
C GLU A 82 -3.75 17.49 -7.12
N PRO A 83 -4.36 16.68 -7.98
CA PRO A 83 -4.46 15.24 -7.75
C PRO A 83 -3.08 14.58 -7.55
N ASN A 84 -2.09 14.97 -8.34
CA ASN A 84 -0.73 14.44 -8.21
C ASN A 84 -0.06 14.91 -6.91
N ARG A 85 -0.17 16.20 -6.57
CA ARG A 85 0.37 16.74 -5.31
C ARG A 85 -0.26 16.06 -4.11
N SER A 86 -1.59 15.86 -4.11
CA SER A 86 -2.31 15.16 -3.04
C SER A 86 -1.83 13.71 -2.89
N THR A 87 -1.59 13.01 -4.00
CA THR A 87 -1.04 11.66 -3.99
C THR A 87 0.38 11.63 -3.41
N LEU A 88 1.24 12.55 -3.79
CA LEU A 88 2.61 12.64 -3.26
C LEU A 88 2.62 12.95 -1.76
N ARG A 89 1.78 13.88 -1.29
CA ARG A 89 1.64 14.16 0.14
C ARG A 89 1.17 12.91 0.91
N ALA A 90 0.18 12.20 0.36
CA ALA A 90 -0.33 10.98 0.97
C ALA A 90 0.75 9.87 1.03
N ALA A 91 1.57 9.73 -0.01
CA ALA A 91 2.67 8.78 -0.04
C ALA A 91 3.77 9.14 0.97
N ALA A 92 4.13 10.43 1.09
CA ALA A 92 5.12 10.89 2.07
C ALA A 92 4.69 10.57 3.51
N ILE A 93 3.43 10.88 3.86
CA ILE A 93 2.87 10.53 5.18
C ILE A 93 2.87 9.01 5.39
N GLY A 94 2.50 8.24 4.37
CA GLY A 94 2.55 6.78 4.42
C GLY A 94 3.95 6.27 4.76
N THR A 95 4.97 6.75 4.03
CA THR A 95 6.38 6.38 4.25
C THR A 95 6.85 6.73 5.67
N GLU A 96 6.47 7.90 6.18
CA GLU A 96 6.83 8.35 7.52
C GLU A 96 6.20 7.45 8.61
N VAL A 97 4.93 7.07 8.44
CA VAL A 97 4.25 6.17 9.38
C VAL A 97 4.83 4.75 9.31
N HIS A 98 5.12 4.22 8.11
CA HIS A 98 5.76 2.90 7.97
C HIS A 98 7.12 2.87 8.66
N ARG A 99 7.96 3.90 8.44
CA ARG A 99 9.26 4.00 9.11
C ARG A 99 9.12 4.04 10.64
N PHE A 100 8.15 4.79 11.16
CA PHE A 100 7.89 4.83 12.60
C PHE A 100 7.60 3.43 13.17
N ILE A 101 6.77 2.65 12.50
CA ILE A 101 6.44 1.28 12.94
C ILE A 101 7.64 0.33 12.77
N GLU A 102 8.42 0.49 11.70
CA GLU A 102 9.65 -0.27 11.47
C GLU A 102 10.67 -0.04 12.59
N ASP A 103 10.90 1.23 12.96
CA ASP A 103 11.79 1.59 14.08
C ASP A 103 11.30 0.96 15.39
N MET A 104 10.00 1.02 15.71
CA MET A 104 9.43 0.35 16.88
C MET A 104 9.63 -1.18 16.83
N ALA A 105 9.46 -1.79 15.66
CA ALA A 105 9.65 -3.23 15.47
C ALA A 105 11.11 -3.66 15.70
N HIS A 106 12.05 -2.77 15.47
CA HIS A 106 13.47 -2.95 15.80
C HIS A 106 13.83 -2.58 17.24
N GLY A 107 12.84 -2.24 18.07
CA GLY A 107 13.06 -1.85 19.47
C GLY A 107 13.67 -0.46 19.65
N LEU A 108 13.57 0.38 18.63
CA LEU A 108 14.01 1.78 18.70
C LEU A 108 12.88 2.66 19.26
N GLU A 109 13.23 3.82 19.75
CA GLU A 109 12.28 4.88 20.12
C GLU A 109 12.23 5.91 18.99
N PRO A 110 11.29 5.80 18.04
CA PRO A 110 11.23 6.70 16.91
C PRO A 110 10.72 8.08 17.30
N ASP A 111 11.27 9.12 16.65
CA ASP A 111 10.76 10.48 16.77
C ASP A 111 9.36 10.60 16.15
N LEU A 112 8.53 11.44 16.77
CA LEU A 112 7.24 11.79 16.22
C LEU A 112 7.40 12.83 15.09
N SER A 113 6.44 12.82 14.17
CA SER A 113 6.34 13.81 13.11
C SER A 113 6.16 15.24 13.63
N ASP A 114 6.66 16.20 12.89
CA ASP A 114 6.36 17.62 13.10
C ASP A 114 4.90 17.96 12.70
N ASP A 115 4.27 17.16 11.84
CA ASP A 115 2.85 17.28 11.53
C ASP A 115 2.01 16.70 12.66
N GLU A 116 1.18 17.56 13.28
CA GLU A 116 0.38 17.20 14.46
C GLU A 116 -0.56 15.99 14.23
N ASN A 117 -1.14 15.87 13.03
CA ASN A 117 -2.04 14.77 12.71
C ASN A 117 -1.29 13.48 12.48
N VAL A 118 -0.11 13.54 11.84
CA VAL A 118 0.78 12.40 11.67
C VAL A 118 1.32 11.93 13.02
N ALA A 119 1.75 12.86 13.88
CA ALA A 119 2.18 12.56 15.26
C ALA A 119 1.07 11.87 16.09
N LYS A 120 -0.19 12.31 15.94
CA LYS A 120 -1.34 11.62 16.56
C LYS A 120 -1.52 10.20 16.04
N CYS A 121 -1.37 9.99 14.72
CA CYS A 121 -1.39 8.65 14.13
C CYS A 121 -0.28 7.78 14.73
N GLN A 122 0.95 8.27 14.74
CA GLN A 122 2.11 7.54 15.23
C GLN A 122 1.94 7.12 16.69
N LYS A 123 1.48 8.03 17.57
CA LYS A 123 1.19 7.70 18.98
C LYS A 123 0.18 6.57 19.10
N ARG A 124 -0.96 6.65 18.40
CA ARG A 124 -2.00 5.63 18.47
C ARG A 124 -1.57 4.30 17.85
N LEU A 125 -0.79 4.35 16.79
CA LEU A 125 -0.20 3.14 16.21
C LEU A 125 0.81 2.51 17.16
N GLY A 126 1.62 3.30 17.85
CA GLY A 126 2.54 2.84 18.87
C GLY A 126 1.83 2.20 20.08
N GLU A 127 0.74 2.82 20.56
CA GLU A 127 -0.12 2.26 21.60
C GLU A 127 -0.70 0.92 21.12
N TRP A 128 -1.33 0.89 19.94
CA TRP A 128 -1.87 -0.34 19.37
C TRP A 128 -0.81 -1.44 19.19
N PHE A 129 0.37 -1.07 18.69
CA PHE A 129 1.51 -2.00 18.54
C PHE A 129 1.87 -2.62 19.89
N THR A 130 2.08 -1.79 20.91
CA THR A 130 2.44 -2.24 22.25
C THR A 130 1.36 -3.11 22.90
N GLU A 131 0.09 -2.81 22.67
CA GLU A 131 -1.04 -3.55 23.25
C GLU A 131 -1.31 -4.88 22.55
N ASN A 132 -1.04 -4.99 21.25
CA ASN A 132 -1.47 -6.13 20.45
C ASN A 132 -0.34 -7.03 19.98
N ILE A 133 0.87 -6.50 19.75
CA ILE A 133 2.00 -7.29 19.28
C ILE A 133 2.76 -7.88 20.46
N ASP A 134 2.99 -9.18 20.40
CA ASP A 134 3.83 -9.92 21.35
C ASP A 134 5.25 -10.09 20.80
N GLU A 135 5.34 -10.48 19.52
CA GLU A 135 6.61 -10.74 18.84
C GLU A 135 6.53 -10.34 17.37
N VAL A 136 7.48 -9.56 16.89
CA VAL A 136 7.65 -9.29 15.45
C VAL A 136 8.48 -10.41 14.84
N LEU A 137 7.88 -11.15 13.92
CA LEU A 137 8.55 -12.28 13.23
C LEU A 137 9.27 -11.78 11.98
N HIS A 138 8.65 -10.87 11.24
CA HIS A 138 9.23 -10.24 10.06
C HIS A 138 8.74 -8.81 9.92
N ILE A 139 9.62 -7.93 9.45
CA ILE A 139 9.35 -6.55 9.06
C ILE A 139 9.93 -6.31 7.65
N GLU A 140 9.21 -5.63 6.77
CA GLU A 140 9.60 -5.31 5.39
C GLU A 140 10.15 -6.54 4.63
N ARG A 141 9.53 -7.71 4.87
CA ARG A 141 10.02 -8.95 4.29
C ARG A 141 9.64 -9.08 2.83
N ARG A 142 10.65 -9.28 2.00
CA ARG A 142 10.50 -9.49 0.57
C ARG A 142 10.18 -10.94 0.27
N LEU A 143 9.17 -11.15 -0.57
CA LEU A 143 8.64 -12.47 -0.93
C LEU A 143 8.61 -12.62 -2.45
N TYR A 144 8.75 -13.87 -2.90
CA TYR A 144 8.50 -14.27 -4.27
C TYR A 144 7.64 -15.55 -4.26
N SER A 145 6.60 -15.58 -5.07
CA SER A 145 5.79 -16.78 -5.30
C SER A 145 6.18 -17.42 -6.63
N PRO A 146 6.81 -18.60 -6.62
CA PRO A 146 7.02 -19.39 -7.84
C PRO A 146 5.70 -19.77 -8.52
N LYS A 147 4.66 -20.07 -7.75
CA LYS A 147 3.30 -20.39 -8.23
C LYS A 147 2.76 -19.26 -9.12
N TRP A 148 2.93 -18.03 -8.69
CA TRP A 148 2.39 -16.86 -9.38
C TRP A 148 3.43 -16.08 -10.19
N GLY A 149 4.73 -16.34 -10.04
CA GLY A 149 5.79 -15.56 -10.70
C GLY A 149 5.72 -14.06 -10.40
N ILE A 150 5.33 -13.69 -9.18
CA ILE A 150 5.25 -12.32 -8.69
C ILE A 150 6.06 -12.15 -7.42
N ALA A 151 6.45 -10.92 -7.14
CA ALA A 151 7.14 -10.55 -5.91
C ALA A 151 6.39 -9.46 -5.14
N GLY A 152 6.76 -9.25 -3.88
CA GLY A 152 6.26 -8.15 -3.07
C GLY A 152 6.98 -8.06 -1.74
N THR A 153 6.75 -6.97 -1.03
CA THR A 153 7.24 -6.77 0.34
C THR A 153 6.03 -6.73 1.27
N VAL A 154 6.03 -7.60 2.28
CA VAL A 154 5.03 -7.58 3.35
C VAL A 154 5.49 -6.61 4.43
N ASP A 155 4.61 -5.72 4.86
CA ASP A 155 4.95 -4.70 5.85
C ASP A 155 5.38 -5.36 7.17
N MET A 156 4.54 -6.26 7.73
CA MET A 156 4.85 -6.95 8.97
C MET A 156 4.21 -8.35 9.05
N VAL A 157 4.92 -9.28 9.66
CA VAL A 157 4.37 -10.54 10.18
C VAL A 157 4.65 -10.58 11.68
N ALA A 158 3.61 -10.71 12.48
CA ALA A 158 3.76 -10.66 13.94
C ALA A 158 2.90 -11.70 14.64
N ARG A 159 3.38 -12.18 15.80
CA ARG A 159 2.59 -12.88 16.79
C ARG A 159 1.84 -11.86 17.62
N LEU A 160 0.53 -11.98 17.64
CA LEU A 160 -0.31 -11.17 18.49
C LEU A 160 -0.29 -11.73 19.94
N ARG A 161 -0.64 -10.92 20.93
CA ARG A 161 -0.71 -11.32 22.33
C ARG A 161 -1.69 -12.46 22.61
N ASN A 162 -2.63 -12.74 21.69
CA ASN A 162 -3.49 -13.93 21.75
C ASN A 162 -2.84 -15.21 21.17
N GLY A 163 -1.56 -15.17 20.83
CA GLY A 163 -0.76 -16.26 20.28
C GLY A 163 -0.93 -16.50 18.77
N ARG A 164 -1.83 -15.78 18.09
CA ARG A 164 -2.06 -15.93 16.64
C ARG A 164 -1.01 -15.17 15.85
N VAL A 165 -0.54 -15.73 14.73
CA VAL A 165 0.38 -15.06 13.81
C VAL A 165 -0.43 -14.43 12.68
N HIS A 166 -0.28 -13.11 12.51
CA HIS A 166 -0.96 -12.34 11.48
C HIS A 166 0.02 -11.67 10.50
N VAL A 167 -0.42 -11.56 9.25
CA VAL A 167 0.11 -10.58 8.30
C VAL A 167 -0.57 -9.26 8.59
N ILE A 168 0.20 -8.20 8.73
CA ILE A 168 -0.29 -6.85 9.08
C ILE A 168 0.18 -5.88 7.99
N ASP A 169 -0.73 -5.01 7.55
CA ASP A 169 -0.47 -3.99 6.55
C ASP A 169 -1.05 -2.64 7.02
N TRP A 170 -0.31 -1.55 6.82
CA TRP A 170 -0.64 -0.21 7.27
C TRP A 170 -1.11 0.64 6.10
N LYS A 171 -2.30 1.25 6.21
CA LYS A 171 -2.83 2.05 5.09
C LYS A 171 -3.38 3.40 5.56
N GLY A 172 -2.73 4.46 5.08
CA GLY A 172 -3.23 5.82 5.25
C GLY A 172 -4.47 6.08 4.38
N VAL A 173 -5.54 6.50 5.01
CA VAL A 173 -6.80 6.89 4.36
C VAL A 173 -7.17 8.33 4.70
N THR A 174 -8.03 8.94 3.90
CA THR A 174 -8.58 10.27 4.22
C THR A 174 -9.78 10.14 5.15
N ASP A 175 -10.61 9.13 4.91
CA ASP A 175 -11.85 8.90 5.63
C ASP A 175 -11.97 7.41 6.01
N LEU A 176 -12.09 7.15 7.31
CA LEU A 176 -12.26 5.79 7.85
C LEU A 176 -13.67 5.25 7.64
N SER A 177 -14.67 6.10 7.38
CA SER A 177 -16.04 5.67 7.07
C SER A 177 -16.14 5.05 5.66
N ALA A 178 -15.14 5.30 4.79
CA ALA A 178 -15.09 4.71 3.48
C ALA A 178 -14.92 3.18 3.56
N SER A 179 -15.57 2.47 2.65
CA SER A 179 -15.43 1.01 2.50
C SER A 179 -13.97 0.59 2.35
N LEU A 180 -13.64 -0.61 2.81
CA LEU A 180 -12.34 -1.21 2.57
C LEU A 180 -12.08 -1.32 1.07
N LYS A 181 -10.87 -0.94 0.66
CA LYS A 181 -10.50 -1.09 -0.74
C LYS A 181 -10.16 -2.54 -1.02
N SER A 182 -10.79 -3.12 -2.02
CA SER A 182 -10.52 -4.50 -2.47
C SER A 182 -9.05 -4.77 -2.76
N GLY A 183 -8.30 -3.76 -3.25
CA GLY A 183 -6.86 -3.87 -3.43
C GLY A 183 -6.08 -4.09 -2.13
N HIS A 184 -6.46 -3.47 -1.02
CA HIS A 184 -5.75 -3.65 0.26
C HIS A 184 -5.98 -5.06 0.84
N VAL A 185 -7.23 -5.54 0.83
CA VAL A 185 -7.55 -6.87 1.36
C VAL A 185 -6.98 -7.98 0.47
N GLY A 186 -7.02 -7.81 -0.86
CA GLY A 186 -6.39 -8.73 -1.81
C GLY A 186 -4.86 -8.77 -1.66
N GLN A 187 -4.21 -7.65 -1.34
CA GLN A 187 -2.78 -7.59 -1.03
C GLN A 187 -2.43 -8.44 0.20
N LEU A 188 -3.20 -8.29 1.28
CA LEU A 188 -3.04 -9.08 2.51
C LEU A 188 -3.24 -10.57 2.25
N ALA A 189 -4.28 -10.94 1.48
CA ALA A 189 -4.56 -12.33 1.13
C ALA A 189 -3.42 -12.94 0.30
N ALA A 190 -2.87 -12.18 -0.65
CA ALA A 190 -1.73 -12.61 -1.44
C ALA A 190 -0.49 -12.86 -0.57
N TYR A 191 -0.15 -11.94 0.33
CA TYR A 191 1.00 -12.13 1.23
C TYR A 191 0.82 -13.30 2.19
N ARG A 192 -0.38 -13.49 2.75
CA ARG A 192 -0.68 -14.68 3.55
C ARG A 192 -0.44 -15.95 2.76
N SER A 193 -0.93 -16.03 1.52
CA SER A 193 -0.73 -17.20 0.65
C SER A 193 0.75 -17.43 0.34
N MET A 194 1.52 -16.37 0.03
CA MET A 194 2.95 -16.47 -0.26
C MET A 194 3.77 -16.96 0.95
N LEU A 195 3.43 -16.53 2.16
CA LEU A 195 4.07 -16.98 3.40
C LEU A 195 3.73 -18.44 3.70
N GLN A 196 2.47 -18.85 3.49
CA GLN A 196 2.06 -20.25 3.62
C GLN A 196 2.72 -21.15 2.57
N GLU A 197 2.91 -20.67 1.34
CA GLU A 197 3.69 -21.33 0.29
C GLU A 197 5.15 -21.52 0.72
N ALA A 198 5.71 -20.57 1.47
CA ALA A 198 7.05 -20.67 2.07
C ALA A 198 7.13 -21.55 3.33
N GLY A 199 6.03 -22.18 3.74
CA GLY A 199 5.96 -23.10 4.87
C GLY A 199 5.65 -22.45 6.23
N GLU A 200 5.24 -21.17 6.24
CA GLU A 200 4.91 -20.48 7.48
C GLU A 200 3.46 -20.70 7.91
N THR A 201 3.23 -20.76 9.22
CA THR A 201 1.89 -20.84 9.78
C THR A 201 1.34 -19.45 10.02
N ILE A 202 0.40 -19.02 9.20
CA ILE A 202 -0.29 -17.73 9.30
C ILE A 202 -1.75 -17.97 9.68
N HIS A 203 -2.19 -17.40 10.80
CA HIS A 203 -3.53 -17.61 11.36
C HIS A 203 -4.55 -16.54 10.93
N GLY A 204 -4.09 -15.40 10.40
CA GLY A 204 -4.99 -14.34 9.98
C GLY A 204 -4.26 -13.18 9.30
N THR A 205 -5.05 -12.18 8.90
CA THR A 205 -4.56 -10.94 8.35
C THR A 205 -5.20 -9.77 9.07
N THR A 206 -4.50 -8.66 9.19
CA THR A 206 -4.99 -7.43 9.83
C THR A 206 -4.59 -6.23 8.98
N LEU A 207 -5.58 -5.45 8.56
CA LEU A 207 -5.39 -4.14 7.94
C LEU A 207 -5.53 -3.07 9.02
N VAL A 208 -4.48 -2.32 9.29
CA VAL A 208 -4.54 -1.19 10.21
C VAL A 208 -4.63 0.10 9.40
N ARG A 209 -5.85 0.62 9.28
CA ARG A 209 -6.09 1.91 8.63
C ARG A 209 -5.82 3.05 9.59
N PHE A 210 -5.23 4.13 9.07
CA PHE A 210 -5.07 5.37 9.84
C PHE A 210 -5.57 6.57 9.03
N SER A 211 -6.29 7.49 9.70
CA SER A 211 -6.76 8.73 9.09
C SER A 211 -5.67 9.78 9.14
N ARG A 212 -5.20 10.20 7.96
CA ARG A 212 -4.22 11.29 7.83
C ARG A 212 -4.75 12.64 8.28
N ALA A 213 -6.08 12.80 8.39
CA ALA A 213 -6.73 14.06 8.78
C ALA A 213 -7.00 14.15 10.27
N SER A 214 -7.24 13.03 10.95
CA SER A 214 -7.69 13.03 12.37
C SER A 214 -6.76 12.26 13.32
N GLY A 215 -5.81 11.52 12.80
CA GLY A 215 -4.95 10.65 13.60
C GLY A 215 -5.67 9.43 14.20
N VAL A 216 -6.92 9.16 13.83
CA VAL A 216 -7.65 7.96 14.29
C VAL A 216 -7.16 6.74 13.53
N ILE A 217 -7.05 5.60 14.23
CA ILE A 217 -6.73 4.30 13.63
C ILE A 217 -7.96 3.38 13.67
N ASP A 218 -7.97 2.42 12.73
CA ASP A 218 -9.03 1.44 12.58
C ASP A 218 -8.43 0.08 12.18
N PRO A 219 -8.06 -0.77 13.16
CA PRO A 219 -7.56 -2.10 12.90
C PRO A 219 -8.72 -3.05 12.57
N VAL A 220 -8.63 -3.71 11.41
CA VAL A 220 -9.62 -4.68 10.94
C VAL A 220 -8.94 -6.03 10.69
N SER A 221 -9.37 -7.08 11.40
CA SER A 221 -8.90 -8.45 11.17
C SER A 221 -9.93 -9.23 10.34
N PHE A 222 -9.43 -10.11 9.47
CA PHE A 222 -10.24 -10.86 8.52
C PHE A 222 -10.32 -12.35 8.92
N SER A 223 -11.48 -12.94 8.70
CA SER A 223 -11.73 -14.37 8.91
C SER A 223 -11.09 -15.23 7.80
N ASP A 224 -11.10 -16.56 7.99
CA ASP A 224 -10.63 -17.48 6.94
C ASP A 224 -11.56 -17.49 5.72
N GLU A 225 -12.86 -17.19 5.90
CA GLU A 225 -13.81 -17.02 4.79
C GLU A 225 -13.52 -15.76 3.98
N ASP A 226 -13.26 -14.62 4.66
CA ASP A 226 -12.82 -13.38 4.00
C ASP A 226 -11.54 -13.62 3.21
N TYR A 227 -10.56 -14.29 3.83
CA TYR A 227 -9.29 -14.63 3.18
C TYR A 227 -9.50 -15.43 1.89
N ALA A 228 -10.37 -16.46 1.91
CA ALA A 228 -10.61 -17.29 0.73
C ALA A 228 -11.22 -16.48 -0.43
N ASN A 229 -12.15 -15.59 -0.12
CA ASN A 229 -12.80 -14.71 -1.09
C ASN A 229 -11.82 -13.67 -1.65
N ASP A 230 -11.03 -13.04 -0.78
CA ASP A 230 -10.05 -12.02 -1.16
C ASP A 230 -8.89 -12.61 -1.99
N LEU A 231 -8.47 -13.84 -1.68
CA LEU A 231 -7.47 -14.56 -2.44
C LEU A 231 -7.99 -14.91 -3.85
N ALA A 232 -9.23 -15.39 -3.96
CA ALA A 232 -9.84 -15.69 -5.26
C ALA A 232 -9.96 -14.42 -6.12
N ALA A 233 -10.33 -13.28 -5.52
CA ALA A 233 -10.38 -11.99 -6.19
C ALA A 233 -8.98 -11.52 -6.65
N PHE A 234 -7.95 -11.72 -5.82
CA PHE A 234 -6.57 -11.41 -6.20
C PHE A 234 -6.08 -12.28 -7.36
N GLU A 235 -6.34 -13.60 -7.34
CA GLU A 235 -5.97 -14.51 -8.42
C GLU A 235 -6.66 -14.14 -9.74
N ALA A 236 -7.94 -13.74 -9.69
CA ALA A 236 -8.64 -13.22 -10.86
C ALA A 236 -8.01 -11.93 -11.40
N ALA A 237 -7.65 -10.99 -10.51
CA ALA A 237 -6.96 -9.77 -10.92
C ALA A 237 -5.57 -10.05 -11.51
N LEU A 238 -4.85 -11.05 -11.00
CA LEU A 238 -3.57 -11.49 -11.56
C LEU A 238 -3.71 -12.02 -12.99
N VAL A 239 -4.77 -12.77 -13.27
CA VAL A 239 -5.09 -13.22 -14.64
C VAL A 239 -5.31 -12.02 -15.56
N LEU A 240 -6.09 -11.03 -15.12
CA LEU A 240 -6.33 -9.79 -15.89
C LEU A 240 -5.05 -8.98 -16.10
N ALA A 241 -4.21 -8.85 -15.07
CA ALA A 241 -2.94 -8.12 -15.15
C ALA A 241 -1.95 -8.73 -16.16
N ARG A 242 -2.06 -10.04 -16.39
CA ARG A 242 -1.26 -10.76 -17.39
C ARG A 242 -1.88 -10.78 -18.78
N TYR A 243 -3.15 -10.46 -18.88
CA TYR A 243 -3.84 -10.46 -20.16
C TYR A 243 -3.27 -9.38 -21.06
N GLN A 244 -2.67 -9.79 -22.18
CA GLN A 244 -2.26 -8.90 -23.25
C GLN A 244 -3.34 -8.97 -24.35
N PRO A 245 -4.03 -7.87 -24.65
CA PRO A 245 -4.98 -7.87 -25.76
C PRO A 245 -4.24 -8.22 -27.05
N ARG A 246 -4.88 -9.05 -27.90
CA ARG A 246 -4.32 -9.37 -29.22
C ARG A 246 -4.17 -8.07 -30.02
N PRO A 247 -3.05 -7.85 -30.75
CA PRO A 247 -2.94 -6.71 -31.63
C PRO A 247 -4.11 -6.73 -32.63
N GLN A 248 -4.78 -5.61 -32.77
CA GLN A 248 -5.79 -5.46 -33.84
C GLN A 248 -5.04 -5.51 -35.17
N VAL A 249 -5.34 -6.52 -35.95
CA VAL A 249 -4.88 -6.59 -37.34
C VAL A 249 -5.93 -5.81 -38.15
N PHE A 250 -5.60 -4.56 -38.51
CA PHE A 250 -6.36 -3.76 -39.45
C PHE A 250 -5.98 -4.12 -40.89
#